data_d216c07a927eaa84416291cbcf5f7685
#
_entry.id   d216c07a927eaa84416291cbcf5f7685
#
_cell.length_a   1.000
_cell.length_b   1.000
_cell.length_c   1.000
_cell.angle_alpha   90.00
_cell.angle_beta   90.00
_cell.angle_gamma   90.00
#
_symmetry.space_group_name_H-M   'P 1'
#
loop_
_entity.id
_entity.type
_entity.pdbx_description
1 polymer ?
#
loop_
_entity_poly.entity_id
_entity_poly.type
_entity_poly.pdbx_seq_one_letter_code
_entity_poly.pdbx_strand_id
1 'polypeptide(L)'
;MITTIIIAVAIVVAAALAYAASKPDTFTVSRATLIAAQPEQIFPMIDDLHAQSAWSPFEKDPNMKRTHSGSPRGTGATYAWDGNRKVGAGRIAITDSVPPSKVTLLLDMDRPFKAHNTVEFTLVPSGTGTNVTWTMRGRQPLIGKLMGLFMNCDNMVGGQFEEGLAKL
;
A
#
# COMPACT_ATOMS: atom_id res chain seq x y z
N MET A 1 -28.46 5.03 37.83
CA MET A 1 -27.76 5.89 36.84
C MET A 1 -26.47 5.27 36.34
N ILE A 2 -25.46 4.98 37.19
CA ILE A 2 -24.15 4.39 36.72
C ILE A 2 -24.34 3.04 36.04
N THR A 3 -25.15 2.14 36.59
CA THR A 3 -25.42 0.81 36.01
C THR A 3 -26.07 0.91 34.62
N THR A 4 -27.00 1.85 34.43
CA THR A 4 -27.65 2.08 33.13
C THR A 4 -26.66 2.58 32.12
N ILE A 5 -25.71 3.45 32.48
CA ILE A 5 -24.66 3.95 31.62
C ILE A 5 -23.70 2.79 31.21
N ILE A 6 -23.30 1.95 32.16
CA ILE A 6 -22.44 0.79 31.88
C ILE A 6 -23.10 -0.17 30.92
N ILE A 7 -24.38 -0.48 31.10
CA ILE A 7 -25.13 -1.35 30.20
C ILE A 7 -25.23 -0.73 28.80
N ALA A 8 -25.53 0.55 28.68
CA ALA A 8 -25.60 1.24 27.42
C ALA A 8 -24.25 1.22 26.67
N VAL A 9 -23.15 1.48 27.36
CA VAL A 9 -21.79 1.41 26.80
C VAL A 9 -21.46 -0.02 26.34
N ALA A 10 -21.79 -1.03 27.16
CA ALA A 10 -21.56 -2.43 26.78
C ALA A 10 -22.33 -2.83 25.52
N ILE A 11 -23.59 -2.39 25.36
CA ILE A 11 -24.40 -2.62 24.15
C ILE A 11 -23.75 -1.96 22.93
N VAL A 12 -23.31 -0.71 23.04
CA VAL A 12 -22.65 0.01 21.94
C VAL A 12 -21.36 -0.68 21.52
N VAL A 13 -20.54 -1.11 22.50
CA VAL A 13 -19.29 -1.84 22.21
C VAL A 13 -19.59 -3.18 21.54
N ALA A 14 -20.56 -3.94 22.06
CA ALA A 14 -20.97 -5.21 21.46
C ALA A 14 -21.48 -5.03 20.01
N ALA A 15 -22.29 -4.01 19.76
CA ALA A 15 -22.77 -3.68 18.43
C ALA A 15 -21.63 -3.28 17.48
N ALA A 16 -20.67 -2.48 17.94
CA ALA A 16 -19.49 -2.11 17.15
C ALA A 16 -18.61 -3.33 16.81
N LEU A 17 -18.39 -4.22 17.77
CA LEU A 17 -17.64 -5.46 17.55
C LEU A 17 -18.36 -6.39 16.55
N ALA A 18 -19.68 -6.57 16.69
CA ALA A 18 -20.48 -7.38 15.76
C ALA A 18 -20.45 -6.80 14.34
N TYR A 19 -20.60 -5.48 14.24
CA TYR A 19 -20.50 -4.79 12.96
C TYR A 19 -19.11 -4.91 12.32
N ALA A 20 -18.03 -4.73 13.10
CA ALA A 20 -16.67 -4.91 12.61
C ALA A 20 -16.42 -6.37 12.17
N ALA A 21 -16.92 -7.36 12.93
CA ALA A 21 -16.80 -8.77 12.58
C ALA A 21 -17.52 -9.14 11.27
N SER A 22 -18.59 -8.43 10.91
CA SER A 22 -19.31 -8.64 9.64
C SER A 22 -18.59 -8.10 8.40
N LYS A 23 -17.55 -7.25 8.58
CA LYS A 23 -16.76 -6.72 7.46
C LYS A 23 -15.80 -7.78 6.91
N PRO A 24 -15.44 -7.70 5.61
CA PRO A 24 -14.47 -8.62 5.01
C PRO A 24 -13.14 -8.66 5.77
N ASP A 25 -12.50 -9.84 5.76
CA ASP A 25 -11.17 -10.05 6.37
C ASP A 25 -10.01 -9.54 5.50
N THR A 26 -10.34 -8.95 4.37
CA THR A 26 -9.39 -8.39 3.41
C THR A 26 -9.79 -6.98 3.02
N PHE A 27 -8.81 -6.18 2.67
CA PHE A 27 -9.03 -4.87 2.07
C PHE A 27 -8.36 -4.81 0.70
N THR A 28 -8.86 -3.91 -0.13
CA THR A 28 -8.25 -3.54 -1.42
C THR A 28 -8.31 -2.04 -1.55
N VAL A 29 -7.17 -1.43 -1.84
CA VAL A 29 -7.05 -0.02 -2.22
C VAL A 29 -6.51 0.01 -3.64
N SER A 30 -7.14 0.77 -4.53
CA SER A 30 -6.72 0.87 -5.92
C SER A 30 -6.88 2.30 -6.41
N ARG A 31 -5.88 2.80 -7.14
CA ARG A 31 -5.93 4.09 -7.86
C ARG A 31 -5.34 3.91 -9.24
N ALA A 32 -5.87 4.67 -10.18
CA ALA A 32 -5.40 4.66 -11.57
C ALA A 32 -5.26 6.08 -12.09
N THR A 33 -4.29 6.28 -12.99
CA THR A 33 -4.10 7.55 -13.68
C THR A 33 -3.61 7.30 -15.09
N LEU A 34 -3.94 8.23 -16.00
CA LEU A 34 -3.38 8.25 -17.35
C LEU A 34 -2.09 9.06 -17.34
N ILE A 35 -0.98 8.43 -17.67
CA ILE A 35 0.34 9.05 -17.80
C ILE A 35 0.64 9.23 -19.29
N ALA A 36 1.08 10.43 -19.69
CA ALA A 36 1.40 10.77 -21.07
C ALA A 36 2.79 10.23 -21.49
N ALA A 37 3.00 8.92 -21.31
CA ALA A 37 4.21 8.19 -21.68
C ALA A 37 3.84 6.76 -22.07
N GLN A 38 4.68 6.11 -22.89
CA GLN A 38 4.48 4.72 -23.27
C GLN A 38 4.85 3.78 -22.11
N PRO A 39 4.25 2.56 -22.03
CA PRO A 39 4.54 1.61 -20.94
C PRO A 39 6.02 1.32 -20.77
N GLU A 40 6.78 1.24 -21.85
CA GLU A 40 8.22 0.97 -21.86
C GLU A 40 9.05 2.06 -21.17
N GLN A 41 8.53 3.27 -21.09
CA GLN A 41 9.17 4.39 -20.41
C GLN A 41 8.85 4.41 -18.90
N ILE A 42 7.63 3.98 -18.54
CA ILE A 42 7.13 3.98 -17.14
C ILE A 42 7.60 2.72 -16.40
N PHE A 43 7.54 1.57 -17.07
CA PHE A 43 7.80 0.26 -16.47
C PHE A 43 9.13 0.19 -15.70
N PRO A 44 10.28 0.68 -16.25
CA PRO A 44 11.56 0.65 -15.56
C PRO A 44 11.57 1.44 -14.23
N MET A 45 10.72 2.46 -14.10
CA MET A 45 10.60 3.26 -12.88
C MET A 45 9.94 2.46 -11.74
N ILE A 46 9.15 1.44 -12.07
CA ILE A 46 8.44 0.58 -11.12
C ILE A 46 9.24 -0.70 -10.87
N ASP A 47 9.83 -1.27 -11.92
CA ASP A 47 10.56 -2.55 -11.92
C ASP A 47 11.95 -2.44 -11.28
N ASP A 48 12.53 -1.25 -11.21
CA ASP A 48 13.76 -0.95 -10.48
C ASP A 48 13.47 -0.30 -9.13
N LEU A 49 13.69 -1.04 -8.04
CA LEU A 49 13.44 -0.53 -6.70
C LEU A 49 14.36 0.64 -6.28
N HIS A 50 15.48 0.87 -6.99
CA HIS A 50 16.30 2.06 -6.77
C HIS A 50 15.64 3.32 -7.32
N ALA A 51 14.84 3.19 -8.38
CA ALA A 51 14.11 4.31 -8.96
C ALA A 51 12.94 4.80 -8.08
N GLN A 52 12.50 4.02 -7.10
CA GLN A 52 11.39 4.37 -6.21
C GLN A 52 11.64 5.68 -5.43
N SER A 53 12.89 6.01 -5.12
CA SER A 53 13.23 7.25 -4.43
C SER A 53 12.80 8.51 -5.18
N ALA A 54 12.62 8.45 -6.50
CA ALA A 54 12.24 9.58 -7.33
C ALA A 54 10.73 9.89 -7.29
N TRP A 55 9.89 8.86 -7.09
CA TRP A 55 8.44 9.03 -7.23
C TRP A 55 7.61 8.49 -6.04
N SER A 56 8.16 7.57 -5.25
CA SER A 56 7.41 6.96 -4.15
C SER A 56 6.97 7.99 -3.10
N PRO A 57 5.69 8.01 -2.73
CA PRO A 57 5.18 8.92 -1.71
C PRO A 57 5.61 8.53 -0.29
N PHE A 58 6.25 7.38 -0.14
CA PHE A 58 6.72 6.83 1.14
C PHE A 58 8.17 7.21 1.46
N GLU A 59 8.90 7.80 0.52
CA GLU A 59 10.28 8.30 0.68
C GLU A 59 10.34 9.66 1.39
N LYS A 60 9.71 9.76 2.58
CA LYS A 60 9.54 11.03 3.31
C LYS A 60 10.57 11.28 4.42
N ASP A 61 11.43 10.31 4.72
CA ASP A 61 12.48 10.43 5.74
C ASP A 61 13.87 10.46 5.08
N PRO A 62 14.57 11.61 5.05
CA PRO A 62 15.89 11.70 4.45
C PRO A 62 16.94 10.85 5.17
N ASN A 63 16.73 10.55 6.47
CA ASN A 63 17.65 9.77 7.31
C ASN A 63 17.28 8.28 7.34
N MET A 64 16.27 7.85 6.59
CA MET A 64 15.84 6.46 6.52
C MET A 64 16.98 5.56 6.02
N LYS A 65 17.25 4.48 6.74
CA LYS A 65 18.18 3.46 6.28
C LYS A 65 17.53 2.68 5.15
N ARG A 66 18.22 2.59 4.02
CA ARG A 66 17.78 1.87 2.82
C ARG A 66 18.73 0.74 2.51
N THR A 67 18.21 -0.44 2.24
CA THR A 67 18.99 -1.62 1.91
C THR A 67 18.38 -2.31 0.70
N HIS A 68 19.10 -2.34 -0.41
CA HIS A 68 18.72 -3.07 -1.61
C HIS A 68 19.47 -4.39 -1.63
N SER A 69 18.80 -5.46 -2.07
CA SER A 69 19.40 -6.81 -2.19
C SER A 69 18.65 -7.65 -3.22
N GLY A 70 19.18 -8.82 -3.52
CA GLY A 70 18.63 -9.71 -4.55
C GLY A 70 18.99 -9.28 -5.96
N SER A 71 18.07 -9.42 -6.90
CA SER A 71 18.25 -9.01 -8.28
C SER A 71 18.40 -7.48 -8.40
N PRO A 72 19.16 -6.97 -9.38
CA PRO A 72 19.28 -5.53 -9.60
C PRO A 72 17.94 -4.85 -9.91
N ARG A 73 17.03 -5.57 -10.59
CA ARG A 73 15.67 -5.15 -10.95
C ARG A 73 14.82 -6.38 -11.27
N GLY A 74 13.51 -6.19 -11.37
CA GLY A 74 12.57 -7.26 -11.70
C GLY A 74 12.43 -8.29 -10.60
N THR A 75 11.95 -9.46 -10.97
CA THR A 75 11.70 -10.57 -10.03
C THR A 75 12.93 -10.91 -9.20
N GLY A 76 12.76 -10.95 -7.88
CA GLY A 76 13.83 -11.21 -6.90
C GLY A 76 14.55 -9.95 -6.40
N ALA A 77 14.27 -8.77 -6.94
CA ALA A 77 14.74 -7.51 -6.36
C ALA A 77 14.03 -7.25 -5.03
N THR A 78 14.78 -6.80 -4.03
CA THR A 78 14.25 -6.46 -2.70
C THR A 78 14.77 -5.13 -2.20
N TYR A 79 13.92 -4.41 -1.48
CA TYR A 79 14.23 -3.15 -0.84
C TYR A 79 13.67 -3.15 0.59
N ALA A 80 14.54 -2.94 1.57
CA ALA A 80 14.17 -2.82 2.97
C ALA A 80 14.47 -1.40 3.47
N TRP A 81 13.61 -0.89 4.32
CA TRP A 81 13.77 0.43 4.93
C TRP A 81 13.57 0.38 6.44
N ASP A 82 14.25 1.27 7.14
CA ASP A 82 14.10 1.51 8.57
C ASP A 82 14.16 3.03 8.80
N GLY A 83 13.00 3.63 9.01
CA GLY A 83 12.84 5.08 9.14
C GLY A 83 12.22 5.48 10.48
N ASN A 84 11.84 6.75 10.56
CA ASN A 84 11.21 7.33 11.74
C ASN A 84 9.78 6.77 11.97
N ARG A 85 9.11 7.24 13.05
CA ARG A 85 7.75 6.78 13.40
C ARG A 85 6.69 7.00 12.33
N LYS A 86 6.89 7.96 11.41
CA LYS A 86 5.92 8.26 10.34
C LYS A 86 6.07 7.30 9.16
N VAL A 87 7.31 6.90 8.86
CA VAL A 87 7.63 6.03 7.73
C VAL A 87 7.63 4.55 8.15
N GLY A 88 8.00 4.28 9.40
CA GLY A 88 8.07 2.93 9.93
C GLY A 88 9.26 2.13 9.39
N ALA A 89 9.14 0.81 9.40
CA ALA A 89 10.11 -0.11 8.85
C ALA A 89 9.40 -1.25 8.13
N GLY A 90 10.05 -1.79 7.11
CA GLY A 90 9.52 -2.90 6.35
C GLY A 90 10.40 -3.28 5.17
N ARG A 91 9.84 -4.12 4.31
CA ARG A 91 10.49 -4.62 3.11
C ARG A 91 9.48 -4.77 1.98
N ILE A 92 9.92 -4.50 0.76
CA ILE A 92 9.23 -4.91 -0.46
C ILE A 92 10.11 -5.86 -1.27
N ALA A 93 9.47 -6.78 -1.98
CA ALA A 93 10.14 -7.71 -2.87
C ALA A 93 9.33 -7.87 -4.15
N ILE A 94 9.94 -7.74 -5.32
CA ILE A 94 9.28 -8.03 -6.60
C ILE A 94 9.19 -9.54 -6.73
N THR A 95 7.96 -10.06 -6.79
CA THR A 95 7.68 -11.50 -6.92
C THR A 95 7.37 -11.91 -8.34
N ASP A 96 6.85 -10.98 -9.14
CA ASP A 96 6.55 -11.20 -10.56
C ASP A 96 6.74 -9.90 -11.34
N SER A 97 7.34 -10.01 -12.52
CA SER A 97 7.58 -8.89 -13.42
C SER A 97 7.34 -9.34 -14.86
N VAL A 98 6.37 -8.70 -15.52
CA VAL A 98 5.95 -8.97 -16.89
C VAL A 98 6.08 -7.69 -17.70
N PRO A 99 7.26 -7.43 -18.29
CA PRO A 99 7.47 -6.22 -19.09
C PRO A 99 6.58 -6.16 -20.33
N PRO A 100 6.09 -5.00 -20.71
CA PRO A 100 6.06 -3.73 -19.95
C PRO A 100 4.73 -3.52 -19.22
N SER A 101 4.00 -4.59 -18.83
CA SER A 101 2.58 -4.55 -18.49
C SER A 101 2.26 -4.71 -17.01
N LYS A 102 3.09 -5.43 -16.22
CA LYS A 102 2.74 -5.74 -14.83
C LYS A 102 3.96 -5.94 -13.94
N VAL A 103 3.90 -5.40 -12.72
CA VAL A 103 4.83 -5.71 -11.63
C VAL A 103 4.03 -6.06 -10.37
N THR A 104 4.36 -7.20 -9.75
CA THR A 104 3.76 -7.65 -8.50
C THR A 104 4.82 -7.68 -7.41
N LEU A 105 4.49 -7.08 -6.25
CA LEU A 105 5.38 -6.99 -5.11
C LEU A 105 4.69 -7.53 -3.85
N LEU A 106 5.48 -8.10 -2.95
CA LEU A 106 5.10 -8.32 -1.57
C LEU A 106 5.60 -7.17 -0.72
N LEU A 107 4.72 -6.62 0.09
CA LEU A 107 4.99 -5.56 1.06
C LEU A 107 4.85 -6.14 2.46
N ASP A 108 5.95 -6.27 3.17
CA ASP A 108 6.03 -6.69 4.56
C ASP A 108 6.32 -5.47 5.43
N MET A 109 5.36 -5.07 6.25
CA MET A 109 5.53 -4.00 7.24
C MET A 109 5.88 -4.61 8.59
N ASP A 110 6.93 -4.10 9.24
CA ASP A 110 7.32 -4.47 10.61
C ASP A 110 6.84 -3.46 11.64
N ARG A 111 6.84 -2.17 11.28
CA ARG A 111 6.42 -1.04 12.11
C ARG A 111 5.64 -0.02 11.28
N PRO A 112 4.64 0.67 11.87
CA PRO A 112 4.16 0.62 13.26
C PRO A 112 3.33 -0.63 13.58
N PHE A 113 2.78 -1.31 12.58
CA PHE A 113 2.01 -2.55 12.71
C PHE A 113 2.49 -3.57 11.71
N LYS A 114 2.54 -4.83 12.12
CA LYS A 114 2.87 -5.93 11.20
C LYS A 114 1.75 -6.12 10.18
N ALA A 115 2.11 -6.13 8.91
CA ALA A 115 1.19 -6.37 7.80
C ALA A 115 1.89 -7.06 6.64
N HIS A 116 1.16 -7.93 5.96
CA HIS A 116 1.55 -8.59 4.71
C HIS A 116 0.58 -8.19 3.63
N ASN A 117 1.05 -7.47 2.64
CA ASN A 117 0.22 -7.00 1.55
C ASN A 117 0.81 -7.40 0.21
N THR A 118 -0.06 -7.64 -0.76
CA THR A 118 0.32 -7.76 -2.16
C THR A 118 0.08 -6.42 -2.83
N VAL A 119 1.07 -5.94 -3.55
CA VAL A 119 1.00 -4.71 -4.34
C VAL A 119 1.14 -5.09 -5.81
N GLU A 120 0.31 -4.52 -6.67
CA GLU A 120 0.32 -4.77 -8.09
C GLU A 120 0.24 -3.45 -8.86
N PHE A 121 1.13 -3.29 -9.81
CA PHE A 121 1.07 -2.25 -10.83
C PHE A 121 0.69 -2.90 -12.16
N THR A 122 -0.32 -2.36 -12.84
CA THR A 122 -0.67 -2.74 -14.20
C THR A 122 -0.57 -1.52 -15.10
N LEU A 123 0.00 -1.72 -16.28
CA LEU A 123 0.24 -0.70 -17.29
C LEU A 123 -0.49 -1.11 -18.55
N VAL A 124 -1.52 -0.35 -18.91
CA VAL A 124 -2.33 -0.61 -20.10
C VAL A 124 -2.21 0.55 -21.08
N PRO A 125 -1.70 0.34 -22.30
CA PRO A 125 -1.67 1.38 -23.32
C PRO A 125 -3.04 2.01 -23.54
N SER A 126 -3.10 3.34 -23.63
CA SER A 126 -4.33 4.08 -23.82
C SER A 126 -4.08 5.35 -24.65
N GLY A 127 -4.40 5.28 -25.95
CA GLY A 127 -4.10 6.35 -26.90
C GLY A 127 -2.59 6.62 -27.00
N THR A 128 -2.16 7.85 -26.71
CA THR A 128 -0.74 8.25 -26.72
C THR A 128 -0.06 8.05 -25.38
N GLY A 129 -0.76 7.53 -24.36
CA GLY A 129 -0.25 7.34 -23.00
C GLY A 129 -0.52 5.94 -22.47
N THR A 130 -0.38 5.80 -21.15
CA THR A 130 -0.56 4.56 -20.41
C THR A 130 -1.48 4.77 -19.23
N ASN A 131 -2.52 3.96 -19.10
CA ASN A 131 -3.28 3.88 -17.87
C ASN A 131 -2.54 3.00 -16.87
N VAL A 132 -2.01 3.62 -15.82
CA VAL A 132 -1.29 2.95 -14.74
C VAL A 132 -2.22 2.78 -13.56
N THR A 133 -2.40 1.53 -13.11
CA THR A 133 -3.19 1.20 -11.93
C THR A 133 -2.26 0.68 -10.84
N TRP A 134 -2.36 1.26 -9.66
CA TRP A 134 -1.69 0.82 -8.43
C TRP A 134 -2.72 0.21 -7.50
N THR A 135 -2.60 -1.08 -7.21
CA THR A 135 -3.50 -1.83 -6.33
C THR A 135 -2.73 -2.43 -5.17
N MET A 136 -3.26 -2.31 -3.97
CA MET A 136 -2.76 -3.01 -2.79
C MET A 136 -3.89 -3.83 -2.16
N ARG A 137 -3.59 -5.08 -1.83
CA ARG A 137 -4.50 -6.01 -1.15
C ARG A 137 -3.81 -6.61 0.07
N GLY A 138 -4.56 -6.75 1.16
CA GLY A 138 -4.03 -7.33 2.38
C GLY A 138 -5.11 -7.88 3.29
N ARG A 139 -4.68 -8.50 4.39
CA ARG A 139 -5.58 -8.95 5.45
C ARG A 139 -5.97 -7.75 6.32
N GLN A 140 -7.22 -7.73 6.75
CA GLN A 140 -7.75 -6.73 7.66
C GLN A 140 -8.20 -7.41 8.96
N PRO A 141 -7.31 -7.48 9.98
CA PRO A 141 -7.66 -8.06 11.26
C PRO A 141 -8.74 -7.22 11.97
N LEU A 142 -9.41 -7.80 12.97
CA LEU A 142 -10.52 -7.15 13.68
C LEU A 142 -10.16 -5.74 14.18
N ILE A 143 -8.94 -5.55 14.68
CA ILE A 143 -8.47 -4.23 15.12
C ILE A 143 -8.44 -3.21 13.96
N GLY A 144 -8.01 -3.63 12.79
CA GLY A 144 -8.02 -2.80 11.58
C GLY A 144 -9.45 -2.47 11.12
N LYS A 145 -10.40 -3.42 11.24
CA LYS A 145 -11.81 -3.20 10.95
C LYS A 145 -12.43 -2.18 11.91
N LEU A 146 -12.10 -2.27 13.22
CA LEU A 146 -12.54 -1.30 14.22
C LEU A 146 -11.96 0.10 13.96
N MET A 147 -10.66 0.20 13.63
CA MET A 147 -10.05 1.47 13.25
C MET A 147 -10.70 2.06 11.99
N GLY A 148 -11.09 1.21 11.05
CA GLY A 148 -11.81 1.61 9.84
C GLY A 148 -13.19 2.23 10.07
N LEU A 149 -13.79 2.09 11.26
CA LEU A 149 -15.02 2.80 11.63
C LEU A 149 -14.80 4.30 11.85
N PHE A 150 -13.58 4.69 12.23
CA PHE A 150 -13.22 6.06 12.58
C PHE A 150 -12.27 6.71 11.56
N MET A 151 -11.54 5.88 10.80
CA MET A 151 -10.53 6.33 9.84
C MET A 151 -10.79 5.69 8.49
N ASN A 152 -10.94 6.51 7.44
CA ASN A 152 -11.07 6.01 6.09
C ASN A 152 -9.69 5.62 5.54
N CYS A 153 -9.27 4.36 5.76
CA CYS A 153 -7.99 3.84 5.30
C CYS A 153 -7.85 3.91 3.77
N ASP A 154 -8.95 3.74 3.02
CA ASP A 154 -8.94 3.86 1.55
C ASP A 154 -8.54 5.26 1.11
N ASN A 155 -9.11 6.30 1.73
CA ASN A 155 -8.75 7.68 1.40
C ASN A 155 -7.31 8.01 1.80
N MET A 156 -6.85 7.53 2.96
CA MET A 156 -5.51 7.82 3.46
C MET A 156 -4.43 7.16 2.61
N VAL A 157 -4.56 5.87 2.32
CA VAL A 157 -3.62 5.12 1.48
C VAL A 157 -3.78 5.48 0.02
N GLY A 158 -5.03 5.60 -0.46
CA GLY A 158 -5.33 5.97 -1.84
C GLY A 158 -4.82 7.35 -2.20
N GLY A 159 -4.90 8.33 -1.29
CA GLY A 159 -4.31 9.66 -1.52
C GLY A 159 -2.79 9.62 -1.70
N GLN A 160 -2.09 8.71 -1.00
CA GLN A 160 -0.65 8.50 -1.23
C GLN A 160 -0.38 7.83 -2.59
N PHE A 161 -1.22 6.89 -3.02
CA PHE A 161 -1.10 6.31 -4.36
C PHE A 161 -1.29 7.36 -5.46
N GLU A 162 -2.26 8.26 -5.30
CA GLU A 162 -2.48 9.37 -6.21
C GLU A 162 -1.26 10.31 -6.27
N GLU A 163 -0.65 10.64 -5.10
CA GLU A 163 0.58 11.40 -5.02
C GLU A 163 1.74 10.72 -5.76
N GLY A 164 1.91 9.40 -5.56
CA GLY A 164 2.96 8.63 -6.22
C GLY A 164 2.75 8.50 -7.73
N LEU A 165 1.53 8.19 -8.15
CA LEU A 165 1.17 8.10 -9.57
C LEU A 165 1.34 9.44 -10.31
N ALA A 166 1.09 10.56 -9.64
CA ALA A 166 1.30 11.88 -10.21
C ALA A 166 2.79 12.24 -10.41
N LYS A 167 3.68 11.63 -9.62
CA LYS A 167 5.14 11.82 -9.75
C LYS A 167 5.77 10.83 -10.73
N LEU A 168 5.13 9.72 -10.95
CA LEU A 168 5.55 8.68 -11.85
C LEU A 168 5.40 9.12 -13.31
#